data_a813a74a896759f4d5054dc35cb979a7
#
_entry.id   a813a74a896759f4d5054dc35cb979a7
#
_cell.length_a   1.000
_cell.length_b   1.000
_cell.length_c   1.000
_cell.angle_alpha   90.00
_cell.angle_beta   90.00
_cell.angle_gamma   90.00
#
_symmetry.space_group_name_H-M   'P 1'
#
loop_
_entity.id
_entity.type
_entity.pdbx_description
1 polymer ?
#
loop_
_entity_poly.entity_id
_entity_poly.type
_entity_poly.pdbx_seq_one_letter_code
_entity_poly.pdbx_strand_id
1 'polypeptide(L)'
;MIVVDTNLLVFAYDSEAPRHAEARLWWEAALSGVEPVGVPWVVVLAFTRLLTHPTICDRPVTAATVRGIVATWLAQPQVRLLAPSDRTMETWFTLLDAAGTGGNLATDALIAAHAIEHAGVVHSDDRDFGRFAGLRWRNPLG
;
A
#
# COMPACT_ATOMS: atom_id res chain seq x y z
N MET A 1 -13.52 1.93 -1.46
CA MET A 1 -12.34 1.10 -1.73
C MET A 1 -11.26 1.42 -0.72
N ILE A 2 -10.65 0.39 -0.16
CA ILE A 2 -9.43 0.51 0.62
C ILE A 2 -8.26 0.50 -0.35
N VAL A 3 -7.39 1.50 -0.32
CA VAL A 3 -6.14 1.51 -1.08
C VAL A 3 -5.01 1.33 -0.07
N VAL A 4 -4.28 0.23 -0.19
CA VAL A 4 -3.30 -0.16 0.82
C VAL A 4 -1.95 0.48 0.58
N ASP A 5 -1.30 0.88 1.67
CA ASP A 5 0.10 1.31 1.65
C ASP A 5 1.03 0.14 2.02
N THR A 6 2.27 0.26 1.60
CA THR A 6 3.29 -0.78 1.76
C THR A 6 3.57 -1.13 3.21
N ASN A 7 3.68 -0.14 4.11
CA ASN A 7 4.08 -0.36 5.49
C ASN A 7 3.17 -1.34 6.24
N LEU A 8 1.86 -1.20 6.07
CA LEU A 8 0.90 -2.10 6.72
C LEU A 8 1.03 -3.54 6.23
N LEU A 9 1.30 -3.72 4.94
CA LEU A 9 1.50 -5.06 4.36
C LEU A 9 2.80 -5.67 4.87
N VAL A 10 3.87 -4.90 4.94
CA VAL A 10 5.14 -5.37 5.51
C VAL A 10 4.93 -5.78 6.96
N PHE A 11 4.25 -4.98 7.78
CA PHE A 11 3.94 -5.34 9.16
C PHE A 11 3.12 -6.62 9.25
N ALA A 12 2.17 -6.82 8.35
CA ALA A 12 1.32 -8.02 8.34
C ALA A 12 2.10 -9.32 8.06
N TYR A 13 3.22 -9.24 7.34
CA TYR A 13 4.01 -10.42 6.94
C TYR A 13 5.38 -10.52 7.60
N ASP A 14 5.84 -9.49 8.28
CA ASP A 14 7.10 -9.52 9.05
C ASP A 14 6.79 -9.74 10.53
N SER A 15 7.05 -10.96 11.01
CA SER A 15 6.77 -11.33 12.40
C SER A 15 7.61 -10.53 13.43
N GLU A 16 8.69 -9.90 13.00
CA GLU A 16 9.52 -9.05 13.85
C GLU A 16 9.03 -7.59 13.89
N ALA A 17 8.06 -7.22 13.08
CA ALA A 17 7.52 -5.87 13.07
C ALA A 17 6.75 -5.57 14.35
N PRO A 18 6.91 -4.35 14.94
CA PRO A 18 6.28 -3.99 16.22
C PRO A 18 4.75 -4.10 16.23
N ARG A 19 4.12 -3.90 15.08
CA ARG A 19 2.66 -3.92 14.94
C ARG A 19 2.17 -5.10 14.11
N HIS A 20 2.97 -6.17 14.06
CA HIS A 20 2.67 -7.34 13.24
C HIS A 20 1.29 -7.94 13.53
N ALA A 21 0.97 -8.22 14.79
CA ALA A 21 -0.29 -8.88 15.15
C ALA A 21 -1.50 -8.07 14.72
N GLU A 22 -1.49 -6.76 14.97
CA GLU A 22 -2.59 -5.86 14.60
C GLU A 22 -2.72 -5.73 13.09
N ALA A 23 -1.62 -5.56 12.38
CA ALA A 23 -1.59 -5.43 10.92
C ALA A 23 -2.06 -6.73 10.25
N ARG A 24 -1.65 -7.87 10.77
CA ARG A 24 -2.10 -9.17 10.27
C ARG A 24 -3.60 -9.33 10.40
N LEU A 25 -4.17 -9.02 11.56
CA LEU A 25 -5.62 -9.09 11.76
C LEU A 25 -6.39 -8.14 10.84
N TRP A 26 -5.89 -6.92 10.68
CA TRP A 26 -6.48 -5.95 9.74
C TRP A 26 -6.47 -6.50 8.31
N TRP A 27 -5.34 -7.04 7.87
CA TRP A 27 -5.22 -7.55 6.50
C TRP A 27 -6.08 -8.79 6.26
N GLU A 28 -6.10 -9.72 7.20
CA GLU A 28 -6.98 -10.89 7.14
C GLU A 28 -8.46 -10.47 7.03
N ALA A 29 -8.88 -9.46 7.79
CA ALA A 29 -10.23 -8.93 7.72
C ALA A 29 -10.54 -8.28 6.36
N ALA A 30 -9.59 -7.53 5.79
CA ALA A 30 -9.75 -6.93 4.46
C ALA A 30 -9.86 -8.00 3.36
N LEU A 31 -9.05 -9.05 3.44
CA LEU A 31 -9.08 -10.16 2.47
C LEU A 31 -10.33 -11.04 2.59
N SER A 32 -10.96 -11.06 3.75
CA SER A 32 -12.17 -11.86 4.01
C SER A 32 -13.45 -11.04 3.86
N GLY A 33 -13.34 -9.73 3.73
CA GLY A 33 -14.47 -8.80 3.66
C GLY A 33 -15.05 -8.67 2.27
N VAL A 34 -15.99 -7.73 2.14
CA VAL A 34 -16.68 -7.45 0.88
C VAL A 34 -16.29 -6.07 0.31
N GLU A 35 -15.66 -5.22 1.12
CA GLU A 35 -15.21 -3.92 0.65
C GLU A 35 -14.11 -4.08 -0.39
N PRO A 36 -14.20 -3.37 -1.53
CA PRO A 36 -13.13 -3.41 -2.53
C PRO A 36 -11.79 -2.98 -1.96
N VAL A 37 -10.75 -3.72 -2.31
CA VAL A 37 -9.37 -3.46 -1.91
C VAL A 37 -8.54 -3.22 -3.16
N GLY A 38 -7.91 -2.06 -3.25
CA GLY A 38 -6.97 -1.73 -4.31
C GLY A 38 -5.54 -1.87 -3.85
N VAL A 39 -4.75 -2.65 -4.59
CA VAL A 39 -3.32 -2.82 -4.35
C VAL A 39 -2.57 -2.18 -5.52
N PRO A 40 -1.96 -1.01 -5.34
CA PRO A 40 -1.18 -0.37 -6.41
C PRO A 40 0.05 -1.21 -6.80
N TRP A 41 0.40 -1.19 -8.08
CA TRP A 41 1.63 -1.84 -8.55
C TRP A 41 2.87 -1.37 -7.80
N VAL A 42 2.96 -0.07 -7.49
CA VAL A 42 4.10 0.47 -6.74
C VAL A 42 4.19 -0.14 -5.34
N VAL A 43 3.07 -0.51 -4.75
CA VAL A 43 3.03 -1.18 -3.45
C VAL A 43 3.52 -2.62 -3.57
N VAL A 44 3.14 -3.33 -4.62
CA VAL A 44 3.67 -4.68 -4.89
C VAL A 44 5.19 -4.63 -5.07
N LEU A 45 5.69 -3.64 -5.81
CA LEU A 45 7.13 -3.43 -6.00
C LEU A 45 7.84 -3.18 -4.67
N ALA A 46 7.34 -2.23 -3.89
CA ALA A 46 7.97 -1.87 -2.61
C ALA A 46 7.90 -3.01 -1.59
N PHE A 47 6.79 -3.70 -1.50
CA PHE A 47 6.61 -4.87 -0.66
C PHE A 47 7.62 -5.97 -1.00
N THR A 48 7.76 -6.29 -2.28
CA THR A 48 8.73 -7.28 -2.76
C THR A 48 10.15 -6.87 -2.41
N ARG A 49 10.49 -5.60 -2.67
CA ARG A 49 11.82 -5.07 -2.39
C ARG A 49 12.18 -5.17 -0.90
N LEU A 50 11.24 -4.81 -0.02
CA LEU A 50 11.50 -4.80 1.42
C LEU A 50 11.59 -6.21 2.01
N LEU A 51 10.73 -7.13 1.60
CA LEU A 51 10.74 -8.50 2.15
C LEU A 51 11.88 -9.37 1.62
N THR A 52 12.42 -9.05 0.44
CA THR A 52 13.53 -9.82 -0.12
C THR A 52 14.91 -9.21 0.18
N HIS A 53 14.96 -8.04 0.80
CA HIS A 53 16.22 -7.32 1.04
C HIS A 53 16.90 -7.82 2.31
N PRO A 54 18.13 -8.38 2.23
CA PRO A 54 18.79 -9.02 3.37
C PRO A 54 19.20 -8.06 4.49
N THR A 55 19.31 -6.74 4.19
CA THR A 55 19.68 -5.75 5.20
C THR A 55 18.46 -5.05 5.83
N ILE A 56 17.29 -5.18 5.22
CA ILE A 56 16.07 -4.53 5.71
C ILE A 56 15.20 -5.54 6.48
N CYS A 57 15.10 -6.75 5.96
CA CYS A 57 14.34 -7.82 6.58
C CYS A 57 15.29 -8.82 7.25
N ASP A 58 15.09 -9.11 8.54
CA ASP A 58 15.93 -10.05 9.29
C ASP A 58 15.84 -11.48 8.72
N ARG A 59 14.69 -11.82 8.16
CA ARG A 59 14.44 -13.11 7.52
C ARG A 59 13.95 -12.88 6.10
N PRO A 60 14.85 -12.52 5.17
CA PRO A 60 14.44 -12.23 3.81
C PRO A 60 13.85 -13.47 3.14
N VAL A 61 12.79 -13.26 2.40
CA VAL A 61 12.12 -14.32 1.64
C VAL A 61 12.52 -14.26 0.17
N THR A 62 12.23 -15.32 -0.57
CA THR A 62 12.49 -15.34 -2.01
C THR A 62 11.41 -14.61 -2.80
N ALA A 63 11.74 -14.18 -4.01
CA ALA A 63 10.75 -13.61 -4.92
C ALA A 63 9.60 -14.60 -5.21
N ALA A 64 9.88 -15.90 -5.27
CA ALA A 64 8.86 -16.92 -5.46
C ALA A 64 7.88 -16.95 -4.29
N THR A 65 8.37 -16.80 -3.06
CA THR A 65 7.50 -16.70 -1.87
C THR A 65 6.61 -15.47 -1.93
N VAL A 66 7.17 -14.30 -2.28
CA VAL A 66 6.39 -13.06 -2.43
C VAL A 66 5.33 -13.23 -3.51
N ARG A 67 5.68 -13.83 -4.64
CA ARG A 67 4.72 -14.13 -5.72
C ARG A 67 3.52 -14.92 -5.21
N GLY A 68 3.77 -15.96 -4.40
CA GLY A 68 2.72 -16.77 -3.79
C GLY A 68 1.83 -15.97 -2.85
N ILE A 69 2.42 -15.10 -2.04
CA ILE A 69 1.68 -14.20 -1.13
C ILE A 69 0.76 -13.26 -1.94
N VAL A 70 1.31 -12.56 -2.93
CA VAL A 70 0.53 -11.64 -3.77
C VAL A 70 -0.57 -12.38 -4.53
N ALA A 71 -0.31 -13.59 -4.99
CA ALA A 71 -1.33 -14.43 -5.64
C ALA A 71 -2.52 -14.71 -4.72
N THR A 72 -2.29 -14.91 -3.42
CA THR A 72 -3.38 -15.09 -2.46
C THR A 72 -4.27 -13.86 -2.33
N TRP A 73 -3.68 -12.67 -2.42
CA TRP A 73 -4.44 -11.42 -2.40
C TRP A 73 -5.33 -11.30 -3.64
N LEU A 74 -4.73 -11.48 -4.81
CA LEU A 74 -5.42 -11.31 -6.09
C LEU A 74 -6.44 -12.42 -6.37
N ALA A 75 -6.38 -13.53 -5.65
CA ALA A 75 -7.39 -14.58 -5.70
C ALA A 75 -8.71 -14.16 -5.04
N GLN A 76 -8.72 -13.14 -4.20
CA GLN A 76 -9.94 -12.66 -3.56
C GLN A 76 -10.75 -11.80 -4.53
N PRO A 77 -12.08 -12.02 -4.66
CA PRO A 77 -12.89 -11.34 -5.68
C PRO A 77 -12.97 -9.84 -5.50
N GLN A 78 -12.83 -9.31 -4.29
CA GLN A 78 -12.88 -7.87 -4.01
C GLN A 78 -11.53 -7.16 -4.19
N VAL A 79 -10.43 -7.90 -4.36
CA VAL A 79 -9.08 -7.33 -4.48
C VAL A 79 -8.76 -7.03 -5.95
N ARG A 80 -8.24 -5.83 -6.20
CA ARG A 80 -7.84 -5.38 -7.53
C ARG A 80 -6.41 -4.85 -7.52
N LEU A 81 -5.64 -5.26 -8.50
CA LEU A 81 -4.33 -4.67 -8.77
C LEU A 81 -4.55 -3.35 -9.52
N LEU A 82 -4.01 -2.26 -8.99
CA LEU A 82 -4.17 -0.93 -9.58
C LEU A 82 -2.93 -0.56 -10.39
N ALA A 83 -3.12 -0.41 -11.69
CA ALA A 83 -2.07 0.05 -12.62
C ALA A 83 -2.27 1.53 -12.94
N PRO A 84 -1.17 2.32 -13.04
CA PRO A 84 -1.28 3.72 -13.43
C PRO A 84 -1.76 3.87 -14.88
N SER A 85 -2.61 4.88 -15.10
CA SER A 85 -3.00 5.36 -16.42
C SER A 85 -2.42 6.75 -16.66
N ASP A 86 -2.68 7.32 -17.84
CA ASP A 86 -2.31 8.72 -18.12
C ASP A 86 -2.94 9.68 -17.11
N ARG A 87 -4.18 9.38 -16.70
CA ARG A 87 -4.88 10.18 -15.70
C ARG A 87 -4.24 10.08 -14.32
N THR A 88 -3.74 8.91 -13.95
CA THR A 88 -2.99 8.74 -12.71
C THR A 88 -1.76 9.63 -12.69
N MET A 89 -1.05 9.69 -13.80
CA MET A 89 0.14 10.54 -13.95
C MET A 89 -0.18 12.03 -13.71
N GLU A 90 -1.25 12.52 -14.29
CA GLU A 90 -1.67 13.92 -14.11
C GLU A 90 -2.00 14.22 -12.65
N THR A 91 -2.78 13.35 -12.00
CA THR A 91 -3.11 13.48 -10.58
C THR A 91 -1.86 13.44 -9.71
N TRP A 92 -0.96 12.52 -10.00
CA TRP A 92 0.30 12.37 -9.29
C TRP A 92 1.15 13.64 -9.32
N PHE A 93 1.37 14.20 -10.50
CA PHE A 93 2.13 15.44 -10.62
C PHE A 93 1.43 16.63 -9.94
N THR A 94 0.10 16.70 -10.02
CA THR A 94 -0.66 17.72 -9.30
C THR A 94 -0.44 17.64 -7.79
N LEU A 95 -0.45 16.45 -7.23
CA LEU A 95 -0.19 16.23 -5.80
C LEU A 95 1.25 16.61 -5.42
N LEU A 96 2.21 16.26 -6.25
CA LEU A 96 3.61 16.62 -6.03
C LEU A 96 3.84 18.13 -6.08
N ASP A 97 3.23 18.81 -7.04
CA ASP A 97 3.33 20.28 -7.17
C ASP A 97 2.80 20.98 -5.91
N ALA A 98 1.71 20.49 -5.35
CA ALA A 98 1.08 21.09 -4.17
C ALA A 98 1.78 20.75 -2.86
N ALA A 99 2.32 19.52 -2.75
CA ALA A 99 2.88 19.01 -1.50
C ALA A 99 4.40 19.25 -1.36
N GLY A 100 5.06 19.62 -2.44
CA GLY A 100 6.53 19.79 -2.48
C GLY A 100 7.22 18.58 -3.08
N THR A 101 8.53 18.50 -2.93
CA THR A 101 9.35 17.51 -3.61
C THR A 101 10.19 16.72 -2.62
N GLY A 102 10.63 15.56 -3.05
CA GLY A 102 11.69 14.78 -2.40
C GLY A 102 11.31 13.37 -2.01
N GLY A 103 12.24 12.47 -2.22
CA GLY A 103 12.33 11.14 -1.67
C GLY A 103 11.05 10.30 -1.74
N ASN A 104 10.64 9.85 -0.59
CA ASN A 104 9.47 8.97 -0.42
C ASN A 104 8.14 9.64 -0.80
N LEU A 105 8.12 10.96 -0.90
CA LEU A 105 6.92 11.70 -1.27
C LEU A 105 6.39 11.28 -2.65
N ALA A 106 7.28 10.97 -3.59
CA ALA A 106 6.89 10.53 -4.93
C ALA A 106 6.08 9.23 -4.89
N THR A 107 6.50 8.27 -4.09
CA THR A 107 5.80 6.99 -3.92
C THR A 107 4.45 7.18 -3.22
N ASP A 108 4.44 7.93 -2.13
CA ASP A 108 3.21 8.22 -1.36
C ASP A 108 2.20 8.98 -2.21
N ALA A 109 2.65 9.95 -2.99
CA ALA A 109 1.79 10.70 -3.91
C ALA A 109 1.17 9.79 -4.99
N LEU A 110 1.89 8.77 -5.46
CA LEU A 110 1.35 7.83 -6.43
C LEU A 110 0.25 6.95 -5.81
N ILE A 111 0.46 6.48 -4.59
CA ILE A 111 -0.57 5.75 -3.84
C ILE A 111 -1.81 6.64 -3.63
N ALA A 112 -1.58 7.89 -3.23
CA ALA A 112 -2.65 8.88 -3.06
C ALA A 112 -3.41 9.14 -4.36
N ALA A 113 -2.72 9.23 -5.49
CA ALA A 113 -3.34 9.41 -6.80
C ALA A 113 -4.29 8.26 -7.15
N HIS A 114 -3.88 7.03 -6.89
CA HIS A 114 -4.76 5.87 -7.09
C HIS A 114 -6.02 5.96 -6.22
N ALA A 115 -5.87 6.34 -4.96
CA ALA A 115 -7.00 6.46 -4.06
C ALA A 115 -7.98 7.56 -4.52
N ILE A 116 -7.47 8.70 -4.94
CA ILE A 116 -8.31 9.80 -5.44
C ILE A 116 -9.09 9.37 -6.68
N GLU A 117 -8.43 8.70 -7.63
CA GLU A 117 -9.09 8.22 -8.85
C GLU A 117 -10.23 7.25 -8.58
N HIS A 118 -10.08 6.40 -7.58
CA HIS A 118 -11.08 5.39 -7.22
C HIS A 118 -12.03 5.85 -6.12
N ALA A 119 -11.99 7.11 -5.72
CA ALA A 119 -12.74 7.65 -4.58
C ALA A 119 -12.54 6.78 -3.32
N GLY A 120 -11.33 6.26 -3.15
CA GLY A 120 -10.97 5.36 -2.08
C GLY A 120 -10.38 6.06 -0.87
N VAL A 121 -10.02 5.27 0.13
CA VAL A 121 -9.36 5.71 1.35
C VAL A 121 -8.03 4.99 1.46
N VAL A 122 -6.93 5.73 1.59
CA VAL A 122 -5.62 5.13 1.86
C VAL A 122 -5.61 4.61 3.29
N HIS A 123 -5.23 3.35 3.46
CA HIS A 123 -4.91 2.77 4.76
C HIS A 123 -3.39 2.73 4.91
N SER A 124 -2.88 3.48 5.87
CA SER A 124 -1.44 3.60 6.14
C SER A 124 -1.19 3.93 7.61
N ASP A 125 -0.05 3.49 8.12
CA ASP A 125 0.48 3.91 9.42
C ASP A 125 1.28 5.23 9.32
N ASP A 126 1.43 5.80 8.13
CA ASP A 126 2.19 7.01 7.88
C ASP A 126 1.30 8.26 7.85
N ARG A 127 1.53 9.16 8.81
CA ARG A 127 0.80 10.43 8.93
C ARG A 127 1.08 11.39 7.77
N ASP A 128 2.14 11.18 7.02
CA ASP A 128 2.50 12.04 5.89
C ASP A 128 1.45 12.05 4.78
N PHE A 129 0.58 11.05 4.72
CA PHE A 129 -0.57 11.07 3.82
C PHE A 129 -1.53 12.22 4.10
N GLY A 130 -1.56 12.76 5.30
CA GLY A 130 -2.38 13.93 5.65
C GLY A 130 -2.03 15.21 4.90
N ARG A 131 -0.85 15.28 4.28
CA ARG A 131 -0.40 16.46 3.50
C ARG A 131 -1.03 16.56 2.12
N PHE A 132 -1.64 15.49 1.60
CA PHE A 132 -2.22 15.50 0.27
C PHE A 132 -3.64 16.04 0.28
N ALA A 133 -3.84 17.20 -0.38
CA ALA A 133 -5.15 17.82 -0.48
C ALA A 133 -6.14 16.93 -1.23
N GLY A 134 -7.35 16.81 -0.71
CA GLY A 134 -8.42 15.99 -1.31
C GLY A 134 -8.31 14.49 -1.05
N LEU A 135 -7.25 14.04 -0.40
CA LEU A 135 -7.09 12.63 -0.04
C LEU A 135 -7.81 12.29 1.26
N ARG A 136 -8.52 11.19 1.26
CA ARG A 136 -8.99 10.53 2.48
C ARG A 136 -8.01 9.43 2.86
N TRP A 137 -7.55 9.45 4.09
CA TRP A 137 -6.66 8.40 4.60
C TRP A 137 -6.98 8.12 6.06
N ARG A 138 -6.60 6.95 6.52
CA ARG A 138 -6.72 6.57 7.93
C ARG A 138 -5.65 5.56 8.30
N ASN A 139 -5.30 5.53 9.58
CA ASN A 139 -4.52 4.45 10.15
C ASN A 139 -5.49 3.41 10.73
N PRO A 140 -5.61 2.21 10.14
CA PRO A 140 -6.53 1.19 10.64
C PRO A 140 -6.08 0.55 11.94
N LEU A 141 -4.84 0.79 12.33
CA LEU A 141 -4.27 0.25 13.57
C LEU A 141 -4.40 1.23 14.76
N GLY A 142 -4.95 2.39 14.52
CA GLY A 142 -5.10 3.45 15.54
C GLY A 142 -3.91 4.38 15.59
#